data_bc82d025075ef7db71c27764e4d0a192
#
_entry.id   bc82d025075ef7db71c27764e4d0a192
#
_cell.length_a   1.000
_cell.length_b   1.000
_cell.length_c   1.000
_cell.angle_alpha   90.00
_cell.angle_beta   90.00
_cell.angle_gamma   90.00
#
_symmetry.space_group_name_H-M   'P 1'
#
loop_
_entity.id
_entity.type
_entity.pdbx_description
1 polymer ?
#
loop_
_entity_poly.entity_id
_entity_poly.type
_entity_poly.pdbx_seq_one_letter_code
_entity_poly.pdbx_strand_id
1 'polypeptide(L)'
;MNKLFEQRMQKLLQNDYPAFESALNQKPIKSFYLNPLKHGSIEHLNSAFLTKHPYINDAYFYDYENYQLGKHPYFNCGLYYIQEPSAMAVANCLDFDHDDYVLDMCAAPGGKTCFTASKLSSAGLMIANDINKLRDWYFILKMLNVLVFKIQL
;
A
#
# COMPACT_ATOMS: atom_id res chain seq x y z
N MET A 1 -5.87 -11.55 22.34
CA MET A 1 -6.39 -10.15 22.28
C MET A 1 -6.30 -9.51 23.66
N ASN A 2 -6.15 -8.17 23.77
CA ASN A 2 -6.15 -7.48 25.05
C ASN A 2 -7.57 -7.47 25.64
N LYS A 3 -7.75 -7.86 26.93
CA LYS A 3 -9.06 -7.98 27.57
C LYS A 3 -9.88 -6.67 27.58
N LEU A 4 -9.23 -5.52 27.79
CA LEU A 4 -9.94 -4.23 27.75
C LEU A 4 -10.43 -3.87 26.36
N PHE A 5 -9.64 -4.18 25.33
CA PHE A 5 -10.05 -4.00 23.93
C PHE A 5 -11.24 -4.91 23.60
N GLU A 6 -11.18 -6.17 24.00
CA GLU A 6 -12.24 -7.15 23.81
C GLU A 6 -13.57 -6.68 24.42
N GLN A 7 -13.57 -6.32 25.70
CA GLN A 7 -14.75 -5.79 26.38
C GLN A 7 -15.33 -4.53 25.72
N ARG A 8 -14.44 -3.63 25.25
CA ARG A 8 -14.86 -2.43 24.52
C ARG A 8 -15.52 -2.76 23.19
N MET A 9 -14.97 -3.72 22.43
CA MET A 9 -15.53 -4.15 21.16
C MET A 9 -16.85 -4.89 21.33
N GLN A 10 -16.98 -5.76 22.36
CA GLN A 10 -18.23 -6.41 22.69
C GLN A 10 -19.34 -5.40 22.99
N LYS A 11 -19.03 -4.36 23.78
CA LYS A 11 -19.98 -3.30 24.08
C LYS A 11 -20.36 -2.45 22.87
N LEU A 12 -19.40 -2.20 21.97
CA LEU A 12 -19.60 -1.36 20.78
C LEU A 12 -20.38 -2.10 19.68
N LEU A 13 -19.99 -3.34 19.41
CA LEU A 13 -20.49 -4.13 18.27
C LEU A 13 -21.69 -5.00 18.61
N GLN A 14 -21.94 -5.25 19.89
CA GLN A 14 -23.07 -6.03 20.36
C GLN A 14 -23.24 -7.34 19.56
N ASN A 15 -24.32 -7.45 18.78
CA ASN A 15 -24.63 -8.63 17.97
C ASN A 15 -23.62 -8.91 16.86
N ASP A 16 -22.85 -7.91 16.41
CA ASP A 16 -21.85 -8.06 15.36
C ASP A 16 -20.48 -8.51 15.91
N TYR A 17 -20.32 -8.55 17.25
CA TYR A 17 -19.03 -8.93 17.86
C TYR A 17 -18.55 -10.32 17.45
N PRO A 18 -19.38 -11.39 17.39
CA PRO A 18 -18.91 -12.71 16.98
C PRO A 18 -18.32 -12.73 15.56
N ALA A 19 -18.91 -11.99 14.61
CA ALA A 19 -18.40 -11.88 13.25
C ALA A 19 -17.04 -11.14 13.23
N PHE A 20 -16.93 -10.06 13.99
CA PHE A 20 -15.68 -9.31 14.18
C PHE A 20 -14.57 -10.18 14.79
N GLU A 21 -14.86 -10.93 15.85
CA GLU A 21 -13.90 -11.83 16.50
C GLU A 21 -13.44 -12.93 15.55
N SER A 22 -14.38 -13.53 14.81
CA SER A 22 -14.05 -14.53 13.78
C SER A 22 -13.12 -13.95 12.71
N ALA A 23 -13.38 -12.73 12.24
CA ALA A 23 -12.54 -12.06 11.25
C ALA A 23 -11.13 -11.77 11.79
N LEU A 24 -11.00 -11.35 13.05
CA LEU A 24 -9.70 -11.11 13.67
C LEU A 24 -8.83 -12.36 13.83
N ASN A 25 -9.45 -13.51 13.94
CA ASN A 25 -8.75 -14.80 14.07
C ASN A 25 -8.38 -15.42 12.72
N GLN A 26 -8.81 -14.82 11.61
CA GLN A 26 -8.39 -15.26 10.27
C GLN A 26 -6.95 -14.82 9.96
N LYS A 27 -6.31 -15.55 9.05
CA LYS A 27 -4.99 -15.16 8.54
C LYS A 27 -5.10 -13.82 7.81
N PRO A 28 -4.15 -12.90 8.04
CA PRO A 28 -4.15 -11.62 7.34
C PRO A 28 -3.92 -11.82 5.85
N ILE A 29 -4.72 -11.14 5.03
CA ILE A 29 -4.53 -11.12 3.59
C ILE A 29 -3.38 -10.18 3.27
N LYS A 30 -2.39 -10.65 2.50
CA LYS A 30 -1.27 -9.86 2.02
C LYS A 30 -1.41 -9.58 0.53
N SER A 31 -1.01 -8.39 0.13
CA SER A 31 -1.07 -7.94 -1.25
C SER A 31 0.09 -7.03 -1.61
N PHE A 32 0.24 -6.80 -2.91
CA PHE A 32 1.18 -5.85 -3.48
C PHE A 32 0.58 -5.27 -4.76
N TYR A 33 1.11 -4.16 -5.23
CA TYR A 33 0.84 -3.63 -6.57
C TYR A 33 2.15 -3.46 -7.34
N LEU A 34 2.09 -3.68 -8.65
CA LEU A 34 3.20 -3.45 -9.56
C LEU A 34 3.41 -1.94 -9.73
N ASN A 35 4.67 -1.55 -9.84
CA ASN A 35 5.04 -0.17 -10.07
C ASN A 35 5.09 0.14 -11.59
N PRO A 36 4.10 0.82 -12.16
CA PRO A 36 4.08 1.09 -13.60
C PRO A 36 5.22 2.02 -14.04
N LEU A 37 5.75 2.85 -13.15
CA LEU A 37 6.87 3.75 -13.44
C LEU A 37 8.19 3.00 -13.68
N LYS A 38 8.29 1.74 -13.27
CA LYS A 38 9.49 0.89 -13.42
C LYS A 38 9.27 -0.30 -14.34
N HIS A 39 8.21 -0.30 -15.12
CA HIS A 39 7.86 -1.42 -16.02
C HIS A 39 7.90 -2.78 -15.30
N GLY A 40 7.46 -2.80 -14.04
CA GLY A 40 7.34 -4.04 -13.27
C GLY A 40 6.41 -5.01 -13.98
N SER A 41 6.90 -6.21 -14.26
CA SER A 41 6.12 -7.27 -14.88
C SER A 41 5.85 -8.39 -13.90
N ILE A 42 4.63 -8.91 -13.92
CA ILE A 42 4.23 -10.09 -13.16
C ILE A 42 4.96 -11.37 -13.64
N GLU A 43 5.43 -11.39 -14.88
CA GLU A 43 6.08 -12.54 -15.50
C GLU A 43 7.35 -12.96 -14.77
N HIS A 44 7.98 -12.05 -14.07
CA HIS A 44 9.18 -12.33 -13.27
C HIS A 44 8.88 -12.88 -11.87
N LEU A 45 7.60 -12.96 -11.50
CA LEU A 45 7.16 -13.48 -10.22
C LEU A 45 6.53 -14.86 -10.39
N ASN A 46 6.61 -15.68 -9.36
CA ASN A 46 6.00 -17.01 -9.40
C ASN A 46 4.48 -16.93 -9.29
N SER A 47 3.79 -17.04 -10.42
CA SER A 47 2.34 -16.91 -10.54
C SER A 47 1.55 -17.94 -9.73
N ALA A 48 2.15 -19.08 -9.37
CA ALA A 48 1.49 -20.13 -8.57
C ALA A 48 1.07 -19.62 -7.16
N PHE A 49 1.73 -18.58 -6.65
CA PHE A 49 1.44 -17.99 -5.34
C PHE A 49 0.69 -16.68 -5.41
N LEU A 50 0.20 -16.28 -6.59
CA LEU A 50 -0.39 -14.98 -6.84
C LEU A 50 -1.84 -15.12 -7.30
N THR A 51 -2.69 -14.20 -6.81
CA THR A 51 -4.08 -14.06 -7.27
C THR A 51 -4.34 -12.60 -7.58
N LYS A 52 -4.84 -12.30 -8.78
CA LYS A 52 -5.12 -10.92 -9.19
C LYS A 52 -6.17 -10.28 -8.28
N HIS A 53 -5.94 -9.03 -7.90
CA HIS A 53 -6.92 -8.25 -7.12
C HIS A 53 -8.15 -7.95 -7.98
N PRO A 54 -9.39 -8.16 -7.49
CA PRO A 54 -10.60 -8.07 -8.32
C PRO A 54 -10.95 -6.63 -8.74
N TYR A 55 -10.53 -5.61 -7.98
CA TYR A 55 -10.97 -4.23 -8.17
C TYR A 55 -9.83 -3.24 -8.42
N ILE A 56 -8.58 -3.65 -8.23
CA ILE A 56 -7.42 -2.76 -8.38
C ILE A 56 -6.51 -3.33 -9.45
N ASN A 57 -6.31 -2.55 -10.53
CA ASN A 57 -5.42 -2.93 -11.60
C ASN A 57 -3.97 -3.04 -11.09
N ASP A 58 -3.24 -3.99 -11.65
CA ASP A 58 -1.84 -4.26 -11.31
C ASP A 58 -1.56 -4.59 -9.83
N ALA A 59 -2.63 -4.93 -9.08
CA ALA A 59 -2.54 -5.41 -7.71
C ALA A 59 -2.84 -6.91 -7.62
N TYR A 60 -2.18 -7.56 -6.67
CA TYR A 60 -2.26 -9.02 -6.48
C TYR A 60 -2.24 -9.37 -5.00
N PHE A 61 -3.02 -10.37 -4.63
CA PHE A 61 -2.85 -11.10 -3.37
C PHE A 61 -1.73 -12.11 -3.53
N TYR A 62 -1.04 -12.45 -2.45
CA TYR A 62 0.00 -13.47 -2.48
C TYR A 62 0.03 -14.32 -1.22
N ASP A 63 0.45 -15.57 -1.40
CA ASP A 63 0.68 -16.50 -0.29
C ASP A 63 2.00 -16.14 0.41
N TYR A 64 1.91 -15.31 1.46
CA TYR A 64 3.09 -14.80 2.16
C TYR A 64 3.81 -15.87 3.01
N GLU A 65 3.19 -17.03 3.26
CA GLU A 65 3.82 -18.13 3.99
C GLU A 65 4.82 -18.87 3.09
N ASN A 66 4.45 -19.06 1.83
CA ASN A 66 5.24 -19.80 0.85
C ASN A 66 6.04 -18.89 -0.09
N TYR A 67 5.68 -17.61 -0.20
CA TYR A 67 6.34 -16.68 -1.09
C TYR A 67 6.67 -15.35 -0.42
N GLN A 68 7.95 -15.18 -0.01
CA GLN A 68 8.40 -14.02 0.78
C GLN A 68 8.83 -12.85 -0.14
N LEU A 69 7.87 -12.16 -0.72
CA LEU A 69 8.09 -11.02 -1.63
C LEU A 69 8.95 -9.92 -1.01
N GLY A 70 8.87 -9.67 0.30
CA GLY A 70 9.68 -8.65 0.97
C GLY A 70 11.19 -8.92 0.96
N LYS A 71 11.61 -10.17 0.68
CA LYS A 71 13.02 -10.56 0.55
C LYS A 71 13.47 -10.68 -0.91
N HIS A 72 12.54 -10.56 -1.85
CA HIS A 72 12.85 -10.70 -3.26
C HIS A 72 13.66 -9.49 -3.78
N PRO A 73 14.67 -9.68 -4.66
CA PRO A 73 15.47 -8.58 -5.22
C PRO A 73 14.63 -7.48 -5.87
N TYR A 74 13.54 -7.82 -6.54
CA TYR A 74 12.64 -6.87 -7.19
C TYR A 74 11.91 -5.94 -6.21
N PHE A 75 11.67 -6.38 -4.98
CA PHE A 75 11.20 -5.49 -3.92
C PHE A 75 12.25 -4.40 -3.64
N ASN A 76 13.53 -4.78 -3.59
CA ASN A 76 14.61 -3.81 -3.39
C ASN A 76 14.82 -2.86 -4.57
N CYS A 77 14.48 -3.27 -5.79
CA CYS A 77 14.49 -2.42 -6.97
C CYS A 77 13.24 -1.53 -7.11
N GLY A 78 12.21 -1.70 -6.26
CA GLY A 78 10.98 -0.94 -6.32
C GLY A 78 10.07 -1.30 -7.50
N LEU A 79 10.15 -2.54 -8.01
CA LEU A 79 9.28 -3.01 -9.09
C LEU A 79 7.84 -3.26 -8.62
N TYR A 80 7.64 -3.42 -7.34
CA TYR A 80 6.34 -3.50 -6.69
C TYR A 80 6.41 -2.98 -5.26
N TYR A 81 5.26 -2.62 -4.72
CA TYR A 81 5.09 -2.20 -3.34
C TYR A 81 4.15 -3.15 -2.60
N ILE A 82 4.62 -3.69 -1.46
CA ILE A 82 3.79 -4.54 -0.59
C ILE A 82 2.91 -3.64 0.25
N GLN A 83 1.60 -3.77 0.09
CA GLN A 83 0.63 -2.97 0.81
C GLN A 83 -0.60 -3.82 1.13
N GLU A 84 -1.23 -3.52 2.23
CA GLU A 84 -2.47 -4.15 2.65
C GLU A 84 -3.62 -3.70 1.74
N PRO A 85 -4.55 -4.61 1.35
CA PRO A 85 -5.58 -4.31 0.34
C PRO A 85 -6.45 -3.10 0.65
N SER A 86 -6.86 -2.91 1.91
CA SER A 86 -7.70 -1.77 2.30
C SER A 86 -6.96 -0.43 2.17
N ALA A 87 -5.66 -0.42 2.42
CA ALA A 87 -4.83 0.76 2.25
C ALA A 87 -4.65 1.15 0.77
N MET A 88 -4.58 0.17 -0.14
CA MET A 88 -4.60 0.43 -1.59
C MET A 88 -5.96 0.98 -2.05
N ALA A 89 -7.06 0.45 -1.51
CA ALA A 89 -8.40 0.90 -1.86
C ALA A 89 -8.60 2.41 -1.60
N VAL A 90 -8.07 2.94 -0.50
CA VAL A 90 -8.13 4.38 -0.20
C VAL A 90 -7.55 5.22 -1.34
N ALA A 91 -6.33 4.91 -1.77
CA ALA A 91 -5.68 5.65 -2.86
C ALA A 91 -6.33 5.37 -4.23
N ASN A 92 -6.93 4.18 -4.42
CA ASN A 92 -7.63 3.84 -5.65
C ASN A 92 -8.96 4.57 -5.81
N CYS A 93 -9.58 5.01 -4.71
CA CYS A 93 -10.82 5.79 -4.71
C CYS A 93 -10.61 7.29 -4.92
N LEU A 94 -9.36 7.75 -4.99
CA LEU A 94 -9.09 9.15 -5.29
C LEU A 94 -9.40 9.43 -6.76
N ASP A 95 -10.18 10.47 -6.98
CA ASP A 95 -10.52 10.99 -8.30
C ASP A 95 -9.66 12.24 -8.56
N PHE A 96 -8.74 12.12 -9.53
CA PHE A 96 -7.86 13.22 -9.95
C PHE A 96 -7.39 12.99 -11.39
N ASP A 97 -7.05 14.07 -12.07
CA ASP A 97 -6.48 14.02 -13.42
C ASP A 97 -4.99 13.65 -13.37
N HIS A 98 -4.50 13.02 -14.42
CA HIS A 98 -3.09 12.60 -14.49
C HIS A 98 -2.10 13.76 -14.37
N ASP A 99 -2.50 14.97 -14.71
CA ASP A 99 -1.67 16.19 -14.69
C ASP A 99 -1.87 17.03 -13.43
N ASP A 100 -2.62 16.54 -12.45
CA ASP A 100 -2.90 17.23 -11.21
C ASP A 100 -1.67 17.38 -10.30
N TYR A 101 -1.74 18.40 -9.46
CA TYR A 101 -0.79 18.61 -8.35
C TYR A 101 -1.40 18.05 -7.06
N VAL A 102 -0.81 16.99 -6.55
CA VAL A 102 -1.33 16.25 -5.39
C VAL A 102 -0.42 16.44 -4.19
N LEU A 103 -1.01 16.79 -3.03
CA LEU A 103 -0.31 16.91 -1.75
C LEU A 103 -0.74 15.77 -0.82
N ASP A 104 0.21 14.93 -0.42
CA ASP A 104 0.05 13.97 0.68
C ASP A 104 0.66 14.55 1.96
N MET A 105 -0.18 14.95 2.90
CA MET A 105 0.24 15.58 4.15
C MET A 105 0.74 14.60 5.21
N CYS A 106 0.47 13.30 5.06
CA CYS A 106 0.85 12.23 5.99
C CYS A 106 1.43 11.04 5.23
N ALA A 107 2.50 11.29 4.49
CA ALA A 107 3.01 10.40 3.44
C ALA A 107 3.66 9.11 3.96
N ALA A 108 4.34 9.14 5.10
CA ALA A 108 5.13 8.00 5.56
C ALA A 108 4.25 6.81 5.99
N PRO A 109 4.63 5.60 5.68
CA PRO A 109 5.86 5.12 5.02
C PRO A 109 5.83 5.16 3.47
N GLY A 110 4.80 5.73 2.84
CA GLY A 110 4.80 6.00 1.41
C GLY A 110 3.87 5.14 0.54
N GLY A 111 3.13 4.21 1.12
CA GLY A 111 2.29 3.30 0.34
C GLY A 111 1.22 3.98 -0.48
N LYS A 112 0.48 4.92 0.10
CA LYS A 112 -0.56 5.69 -0.61
C LYS A 112 0.07 6.73 -1.53
N THR A 113 1.11 7.41 -1.06
CA THR A 113 1.91 8.36 -1.86
C THR A 113 2.42 7.73 -3.15
N CYS A 114 3.09 6.58 -3.05
CA CYS A 114 3.65 5.88 -4.22
C CYS A 114 2.56 5.40 -5.18
N PHE A 115 1.47 4.87 -4.65
CA PHE A 115 0.34 4.41 -5.46
C PHE A 115 -0.31 5.59 -6.23
N THR A 116 -0.54 6.71 -5.55
CA THR A 116 -1.10 7.92 -6.18
C THR A 116 -0.14 8.51 -7.21
N ALA A 117 1.13 8.67 -6.85
CA ALA A 117 2.14 9.20 -7.76
C ALA A 117 2.34 8.33 -9.02
N SER A 118 2.14 7.02 -8.91
CA SER A 118 2.24 6.11 -10.06
C SER A 118 1.15 6.32 -11.12
N LYS A 119 0.09 7.04 -10.77
CA LYS A 119 -1.00 7.40 -11.69
C LYS A 119 -0.82 8.77 -12.33
N LEU A 120 0.10 9.59 -11.83
CA LEU A 120 0.37 10.91 -12.41
C LEU A 120 1.22 10.80 -13.67
N SER A 121 0.99 11.72 -14.61
CA SER A 121 1.81 11.88 -15.82
C SER A 121 3.10 12.66 -15.51
N SER A 122 3.90 12.88 -16.53
CA SER A 122 5.09 13.75 -16.44
C SER A 122 4.77 15.24 -16.22
N ALA A 123 3.53 15.67 -16.43
CA ALA A 123 3.06 17.02 -16.16
C ALA A 123 2.46 17.16 -14.76
N GLY A 124 2.08 16.06 -14.13
CA GLY A 124 1.57 16.03 -12.76
C GLY A 124 2.67 16.17 -11.72
N LEU A 125 2.30 16.56 -10.50
CA LEU A 125 3.23 16.75 -9.39
C LEU A 125 2.71 16.06 -8.14
N MET A 126 3.56 15.23 -7.51
CA MET A 126 3.30 14.67 -6.18
C MET A 126 4.19 15.35 -5.14
N ILE A 127 3.56 16.00 -4.17
CA ILE A 127 4.23 16.58 -3.00
C ILE A 127 3.93 15.69 -1.80
N ALA A 128 4.96 15.18 -1.15
CA ALA A 128 4.84 14.32 0.02
C ALA A 128 5.41 14.99 1.26
N ASN A 129 4.62 15.07 2.33
CA ASN A 129 5.02 15.59 3.62
C ASN A 129 4.73 14.59 4.73
N ASP A 130 5.54 14.56 5.78
CA ASP A 130 5.25 13.82 7.01
C ASP A 130 5.92 14.50 8.19
N ILE A 131 5.23 14.54 9.34
CA ILE A 131 5.75 15.11 10.58
C ILE A 131 6.92 14.30 11.14
N ASN A 132 6.97 13.00 10.86
CA ASN A 132 8.02 12.11 11.36
C ASN A 132 9.21 12.07 10.39
N LYS A 133 10.29 12.75 10.80
CA LYS A 133 11.52 12.86 10.00
C LYS A 133 12.28 11.53 9.79
N LEU A 134 12.01 10.51 10.62
CA LEU A 134 12.73 9.22 10.64
C LEU A 134 11.97 8.09 9.93
N ARG A 135 10.71 8.30 9.54
CA ARG A 135 9.96 7.30 8.80
C ARG A 135 10.42 7.26 7.35
N ASP A 136 10.71 6.09 6.94
CA ASP A 136 11.28 5.58 5.69
C ASP A 136 10.91 6.30 4.37
N TRP A 137 11.43 7.53 4.17
CA TRP A 137 11.51 8.17 2.85
C TRP A 137 12.21 7.29 1.81
N TYR A 138 12.99 6.32 2.29
CA TYR A 138 13.68 5.35 1.46
C TYR A 138 12.74 4.60 0.51
N PHE A 139 11.54 4.20 0.98
CA PHE A 139 10.58 3.52 0.12
C PHE A 139 9.98 4.45 -0.94
N ILE A 140 9.68 5.69 -0.58
CA ILE A 140 9.17 6.69 -1.54
C ILE A 140 10.21 6.94 -2.62
N LEU A 141 11.46 7.22 -2.25
CA LEU A 141 12.55 7.46 -3.20
C LEU A 141 12.85 6.25 -4.08
N LYS A 142 12.72 5.05 -3.53
CA LYS A 142 12.96 3.80 -4.24
C LYS A 142 11.88 3.49 -5.29
N MET A 143 10.61 3.78 -4.96
CA MET A 143 9.48 3.53 -5.84
C MET A 143 9.34 4.58 -6.94
N LEU A 144 9.61 5.84 -6.59
CA LEU A 144 9.49 6.98 -7.47
C LEU A 144 10.88 7.39 -7.94
N ASN A 145 11.14 7.39 -9.23
CA ASN A 145 12.32 8.05 -9.78
C ASN A 145 12.13 9.59 -9.80
N VAL A 146 11.51 10.15 -8.75
CA VAL A 146 11.02 11.53 -8.71
C VAL A 146 11.67 12.27 -7.54
N LEU A 147 11.91 13.56 -7.74
CA LEU A 147 12.30 14.47 -6.67
C LEU A 147 11.15 14.61 -5.65
N VAL A 148 11.36 14.06 -4.47
CA VAL A 148 10.45 14.26 -3.35
C VAL A 148 10.89 15.52 -2.63
N PHE A 149 10.07 16.58 -2.69
CA PHE A 149 10.32 17.78 -1.91
C PHE A 149 9.82 17.54 -0.48
N LYS A 150 10.71 17.69 0.47
CA LYS A 150 10.35 17.75 1.89
C LYS A 150 9.92 19.18 2.20
N ILE A 151 8.64 19.41 2.39
CA ILE A 151 8.15 20.66 2.98
C ILE A 151 8.29 20.51 4.49
N GLN A 152 9.10 21.37 5.08
CA GLN A 152 9.24 21.48 6.53
C GLN A 152 8.34 22.65 6.94
N LEU A 153 7.15 22.36 7.51
CA LEU A 153 6.30 23.33 8.19
C LEU A 153 6.81 23.54 9.61
#